data_3ba1e38089d12caaec8975082f7e3727
#
_entry.id   3ba1e38089d12caaec8975082f7e3727
#
_cell.length_a   1.000
_cell.length_b   1.000
_cell.length_c   1.000
_cell.angle_alpha   90.00
_cell.angle_beta   90.00
_cell.angle_gamma   90.00
#
_symmetry.space_group_name_H-M   'P 1'
#
loop_
_entity.id
_entity.type
_entity.pdbx_description
1 polymer ?
#
loop_
_entity_poly.entity_id
_entity_poly.type
_entity_poly.pdbx_seq_one_letter_code
_entity_poly.pdbx_strand_id
1 'polypeptide(L)'
;MECRLKAKKCGGCPMLGLDYAEQLKQKEAAVRKLVGKYGPVAPIRGAENPCHYRNKVISTFAAGPGGKLVSGIYAAGTHKVLPVESCLLQDEVLDTVMQAVRAAASTCRYQPYNEDKGTGLLRHCLLRRGVVSGQVMVVLVTAQPVLPGAKNFVRALLAEAEKRHVPVTTVVQNYNPRRTSVVLGEEEKVLYGKGFILDTLCGKTYALSPRSFYQINHDQTEVLYGLAVEAARLTGKEVVLDAYCGIGTIGLTASGRAKQVVGVELNRDAVRDAIGNAKHNNVKNARFFAADATQWITEAAAAGQRADVIFMDPPREGSTPQFIESVARMAPKRVVYVSCNPETMARDLALLTAKGYRAEGFTPVDLFPQTAHCEVVGTLTRSQKSKG
;
A
#
# COMPACT_ATOMS: atom_id res chain seq x y z
N MET A 1 0.60 24.00 -10.44
CA MET A 1 1.87 23.30 -10.13
C MET A 1 2.56 22.85 -11.42
N GLU A 2 3.85 23.07 -11.55
CA GLU A 2 4.62 22.64 -12.73
C GLU A 2 5.59 21.52 -12.38
N CYS A 3 5.68 20.52 -13.25
CA CYS A 3 6.62 19.42 -13.11
C CYS A 3 7.44 19.26 -14.39
N ARG A 4 8.76 19.37 -14.28
CA ARG A 4 9.70 19.25 -15.42
C ARG A 4 9.64 17.88 -16.11
N LEU A 5 9.18 16.84 -15.40
CA LEU A 5 9.07 15.48 -15.95
C LEU A 5 7.81 15.29 -16.80
N LYS A 6 6.78 16.15 -16.66
CA LYS A 6 5.57 16.09 -17.49
C LYS A 6 5.90 16.24 -18.97
N ALA A 7 6.76 17.19 -19.31
CA ALA A 7 7.23 17.40 -20.70
C ALA A 7 8.04 16.22 -21.24
N LYS A 8 8.58 15.36 -20.37
CA LYS A 8 9.36 14.16 -20.73
C LYS A 8 8.50 12.88 -20.76
N LYS A 9 7.16 13.00 -20.82
CA LYS A 9 6.21 11.88 -20.83
C LYS A 9 6.22 11.01 -19.56
N CYS A 10 6.47 11.62 -18.40
CA CYS A 10 6.20 10.97 -17.14
C CYS A 10 4.68 10.77 -16.97
N GLY A 11 4.23 9.53 -16.80
CA GLY A 11 2.81 9.18 -16.63
C GLY A 11 2.31 9.24 -15.18
N GLY A 12 3.11 9.72 -14.22
CA GLY A 12 2.80 9.62 -12.79
C GLY A 12 1.65 10.52 -12.31
N CYS A 13 1.39 11.64 -13.00
CA CYS A 13 0.43 12.67 -12.57
C CYS A 13 -0.49 13.11 -13.72
N PRO A 14 -1.44 12.26 -14.15
CA PRO A 14 -2.33 12.59 -15.27
C PRO A 14 -3.22 13.81 -15.00
N MET A 15 -3.57 14.09 -13.75
CA MET A 15 -4.41 15.24 -13.37
C MET A 15 -3.60 16.49 -13.00
N LEU A 16 -2.27 16.45 -13.08
CA LEU A 16 -1.43 17.63 -12.85
C LEU A 16 -1.75 18.73 -13.84
N GLY A 17 -2.12 19.89 -13.36
CA GLY A 17 -2.58 21.03 -14.18
C GLY A 17 -4.05 21.35 -14.00
N LEU A 18 -4.82 20.48 -13.38
CA LEU A 18 -6.14 20.81 -12.82
C LEU A 18 -5.99 21.33 -11.39
N ASP A 19 -6.82 22.29 -11.03
CA ASP A 19 -6.94 22.71 -9.64
C ASP A 19 -7.36 21.53 -8.78
N TYR A 20 -6.86 21.46 -7.55
CA TYR A 20 -7.11 20.30 -6.68
C TYR A 20 -8.61 20.12 -6.36
N ALA A 21 -9.34 21.21 -6.18
CA ALA A 21 -10.80 21.16 -6.01
C ALA A 21 -11.52 20.54 -7.23
N GLU A 22 -11.05 20.83 -8.44
CA GLU A 22 -11.62 20.24 -9.65
C GLU A 22 -11.26 18.74 -9.77
N GLN A 23 -10.05 18.33 -9.37
CA GLN A 23 -9.68 16.91 -9.29
C GLN A 23 -10.63 16.16 -8.35
N LEU A 24 -10.90 16.70 -7.16
CA LEU A 24 -11.82 16.11 -6.18
C LEU A 24 -13.24 15.99 -6.74
N LYS A 25 -13.75 17.03 -7.39
CA LYS A 25 -15.08 17.05 -8.02
C LYS A 25 -15.21 15.95 -9.09
N GLN A 26 -14.19 15.80 -9.95
CA GLN A 26 -14.19 14.77 -10.99
C GLN A 26 -14.15 13.35 -10.40
N LYS A 27 -13.34 13.12 -9.38
CA LYS A 27 -13.26 11.82 -8.68
C LYS A 27 -14.57 11.49 -7.98
N GLU A 28 -15.16 12.45 -7.26
CA GLU A 28 -16.46 12.26 -6.62
C GLU A 28 -17.55 11.93 -7.63
N ALA A 29 -17.62 12.66 -8.75
CA ALA A 29 -18.60 12.42 -9.82
C ALA A 29 -18.42 11.01 -10.42
N ALA A 30 -17.18 10.57 -10.64
CA ALA A 30 -16.89 9.22 -11.13
C ALA A 30 -17.38 8.14 -10.15
N VAL A 31 -17.09 8.28 -8.86
CA VAL A 31 -17.57 7.35 -7.82
C VAL A 31 -19.09 7.36 -7.76
N ARG A 32 -19.73 8.54 -7.74
CA ARG A 32 -21.18 8.71 -7.70
C ARG A 32 -21.88 8.02 -8.88
N LYS A 33 -21.31 8.13 -10.08
CA LYS A 33 -21.81 7.45 -11.29
C LYS A 33 -21.81 5.93 -11.14
N LEU A 34 -20.81 5.35 -10.49
CA LEU A 34 -20.65 3.90 -10.37
C LEU A 34 -21.49 3.30 -9.24
N VAL A 35 -21.41 3.88 -8.04
CA VAL A 35 -22.01 3.29 -6.84
C VAL A 35 -23.26 4.01 -6.33
N GLY A 36 -23.58 5.21 -6.83
CA GLY A 36 -24.69 6.03 -6.36
C GLY A 36 -26.08 5.40 -6.49
N LYS A 37 -26.25 4.44 -7.40
CA LYS A 37 -27.50 3.66 -7.51
C LYS A 37 -27.75 2.69 -6.35
N TYR A 38 -26.72 2.38 -5.57
CA TYR A 38 -26.81 1.47 -4.41
C TYR A 38 -27.04 2.21 -3.09
N GLY A 39 -26.66 3.49 -3.01
CA GLY A 39 -26.81 4.30 -1.82
C GLY A 39 -26.19 5.70 -1.94
N PRO A 40 -26.36 6.57 -0.93
CA PRO A 40 -25.84 7.92 -0.95
C PRO A 40 -24.31 7.93 -1.00
N VAL A 41 -23.74 8.89 -1.74
CA VAL A 41 -22.31 9.14 -1.81
C VAL A 41 -22.01 10.47 -1.10
N ALA A 42 -21.26 10.39 -0.02
CA ALA A 42 -20.79 11.56 0.73
C ALA A 42 -19.78 12.39 -0.09
N PRO A 43 -19.54 13.63 0.28
CA PRO A 43 -18.45 14.41 -0.29
C PRO A 43 -17.10 13.71 -0.12
N ILE A 44 -16.27 13.80 -1.16
CA ILE A 44 -14.93 13.19 -1.14
C ILE A 44 -14.04 13.81 -0.05
N ARG A 45 -13.28 12.97 0.63
CA ARG A 45 -12.26 13.40 1.59
C ARG A 45 -10.96 13.70 0.84
N GLY A 46 -10.68 14.97 0.61
CA GLY A 46 -9.43 15.43 -0.01
C GLY A 46 -8.25 15.40 0.95
N ALA A 47 -7.04 15.36 0.41
CA ALA A 47 -5.82 15.51 1.18
C ALA A 47 -5.58 16.99 1.54
N GLU A 48 -5.11 17.25 2.75
CA GLU A 48 -4.69 18.60 3.16
C GLU A 48 -3.47 19.04 2.35
N ASN A 49 -2.50 18.15 2.18
CA ASN A 49 -1.36 18.35 1.29
C ASN A 49 -1.41 17.34 0.12
N PRO A 50 -1.76 17.77 -1.11
CA PRO A 50 -1.86 16.89 -2.27
C PRO A 50 -0.51 16.60 -2.94
N CYS A 51 0.61 16.95 -2.29
CA CYS A 51 1.97 16.73 -2.77
C CYS A 51 2.83 16.04 -1.73
N HIS A 52 3.96 15.47 -2.17
CA HIS A 52 5.00 14.86 -1.31
C HIS A 52 4.50 13.78 -0.33
N TYR A 53 3.36 13.17 -0.64
CA TYR A 53 2.70 12.21 0.23
C TYR A 53 3.22 10.76 0.10
N ARG A 54 3.97 10.45 -0.98
CA ARG A 54 4.43 9.07 -1.21
C ARG A 54 5.58 8.71 -0.29
N ASN A 55 5.29 7.95 0.75
CA ASN A 55 6.24 7.42 1.71
C ASN A 55 7.01 6.18 1.22
N LYS A 56 6.73 5.69 0.00
CA LYS A 56 7.44 4.59 -0.68
C LYS A 56 7.73 4.97 -2.11
N VAL A 57 8.99 4.80 -2.50
CA VAL A 57 9.51 5.12 -3.83
C VAL A 57 10.26 3.92 -4.40
N ILE A 58 10.06 3.63 -5.68
CA ILE A 58 10.86 2.67 -6.43
C ILE A 58 11.50 3.43 -7.58
N SER A 59 12.83 3.43 -7.60
CA SER A 59 13.63 4.10 -8.62
C SER A 59 14.48 3.08 -9.37
N THR A 60 14.49 3.14 -10.70
CA THR A 60 15.28 2.25 -11.55
C THR A 60 16.62 2.90 -11.88
N PHE A 61 17.71 2.15 -11.79
CA PHE A 61 19.03 2.62 -12.20
C PHE A 61 19.23 2.50 -13.71
N ALA A 62 19.94 3.48 -14.27
CA ALA A 62 20.33 3.46 -15.69
C ALA A 62 21.65 4.20 -15.92
N ALA A 63 22.28 3.94 -17.06
CA ALA A 63 23.38 4.75 -17.54
C ALA A 63 22.85 6.04 -18.19
N GLY A 64 23.25 7.17 -17.65
CA GLY A 64 22.99 8.49 -18.20
C GLY A 64 24.10 8.95 -19.17
N PRO A 65 24.04 10.21 -19.62
CA PRO A 65 25.06 10.81 -20.46
C PRO A 65 26.45 10.67 -19.85
N GLY A 66 27.44 10.32 -20.70
CA GLY A 66 28.83 10.11 -20.26
C GLY A 66 29.03 8.91 -19.32
N GLY A 67 28.10 7.96 -19.26
CA GLY A 67 28.18 6.80 -18.38
C GLY A 67 27.86 7.08 -16.91
N LYS A 68 27.37 8.29 -16.58
CA LYS A 68 26.98 8.66 -15.22
C LYS A 68 25.82 7.79 -14.75
N LEU A 69 25.90 7.27 -13.52
CA LEU A 69 24.79 6.54 -12.91
C LEU A 69 23.63 7.50 -12.63
N VAL A 70 22.47 7.21 -13.20
CA VAL A 70 21.21 7.93 -12.95
C VAL A 70 20.17 6.97 -12.37
N SER A 71 19.14 7.52 -11.74
CA SER A 71 18.00 6.74 -11.28
C SER A 71 16.70 7.51 -11.50
N GLY A 72 15.62 6.81 -11.72
CA GLY A 72 14.34 7.42 -11.99
C GLY A 72 13.25 6.41 -12.28
N ILE A 73 12.28 6.83 -13.06
CA ILE A 73 11.11 6.03 -13.45
C ILE A 73 11.14 5.75 -14.97
N TYR A 74 10.48 4.69 -15.39
CA TYR A 74 10.32 4.46 -16.84
C TYR A 74 9.39 5.52 -17.46
N ALA A 75 9.75 6.00 -18.63
CA ALA A 75 8.81 6.73 -19.48
C ALA A 75 7.67 5.79 -19.86
N ALA A 76 6.44 6.30 -19.89
CA ALA A 76 5.25 5.51 -20.14
C ALA A 76 5.39 4.65 -21.42
N GLY A 77 5.14 3.35 -21.31
CA GLY A 77 5.21 2.38 -22.41
C GLY A 77 6.63 2.07 -22.93
N THR A 78 7.68 2.39 -22.17
CA THR A 78 9.07 2.16 -22.59
C THR A 78 9.95 1.66 -21.45
N HIS A 79 11.14 1.13 -21.77
CA HIS A 79 12.21 0.85 -20.81
C HIS A 79 13.20 2.03 -20.62
N LYS A 80 12.90 3.19 -21.21
CA LYS A 80 13.74 4.39 -21.06
C LYS A 80 13.53 5.00 -19.67
N VAL A 81 14.58 5.06 -18.87
CA VAL A 81 14.54 5.70 -17.55
C VAL A 81 14.59 7.21 -17.70
N LEU A 82 13.61 7.90 -17.12
CA LEU A 82 13.62 9.34 -16.94
C LEU A 82 14.30 9.64 -15.59
N PRO A 83 15.45 10.33 -15.58
CA PRO A 83 16.12 10.68 -14.34
C PRO A 83 15.22 11.58 -13.48
N VAL A 84 15.08 11.21 -12.20
CA VAL A 84 14.32 11.95 -11.20
C VAL A 84 15.28 12.49 -10.13
N GLU A 85 15.36 13.79 -9.99
CA GLU A 85 16.07 14.45 -8.89
C GLU A 85 15.12 14.85 -7.77
N SER A 86 13.91 15.29 -8.13
CA SER A 86 12.81 15.55 -7.22
C SER A 86 11.49 15.25 -7.90
N CYS A 87 10.48 14.90 -7.12
CA CYS A 87 9.15 14.56 -7.60
C CYS A 87 8.08 15.19 -6.70
N LEU A 88 7.07 15.82 -7.30
CA LEU A 88 5.96 16.43 -6.56
C LEU A 88 5.12 15.44 -5.74
N LEU A 89 5.19 14.14 -6.05
CA LEU A 89 4.45 13.12 -5.30
C LEU A 89 5.28 12.44 -4.22
N GLN A 90 6.61 12.32 -4.45
CA GLN A 90 7.50 11.60 -3.55
C GLN A 90 7.83 12.46 -2.33
N ASP A 91 7.93 11.82 -1.19
CA ASP A 91 8.45 12.45 0.02
C ASP A 91 9.87 13.02 -0.24
N GLU A 92 10.09 14.27 0.12
CA GLU A 92 11.33 15.01 -0.19
C GLU A 92 12.56 14.40 0.47
N VAL A 93 12.38 13.78 1.65
CA VAL A 93 13.45 13.03 2.32
C VAL A 93 13.86 11.84 1.47
N LEU A 94 12.90 11.13 0.86
CA LEU A 94 13.21 9.99 -0.01
C LEU A 94 13.90 10.42 -1.31
N ASP A 95 13.54 11.56 -1.89
CA ASP A 95 14.26 12.12 -3.04
C ASP A 95 15.72 12.40 -2.68
N THR A 96 15.96 12.97 -1.49
CA THR A 96 17.31 13.27 -0.99
C THR A 96 18.09 12.01 -0.65
N VAL A 97 17.46 11.01 -0.03
CA VAL A 97 18.09 9.70 0.23
C VAL A 97 18.47 9.00 -1.08
N MET A 98 17.63 9.12 -2.13
CA MET A 98 17.96 8.55 -3.45
C MET A 98 19.21 9.19 -4.05
N GLN A 99 19.41 10.50 -3.86
CA GLN A 99 20.65 11.18 -4.25
C GLN A 99 21.87 10.62 -3.49
N ALA A 100 21.75 10.38 -2.18
CA ALA A 100 22.80 9.75 -1.38
C ALA A 100 23.12 8.33 -1.87
N VAL A 101 22.09 7.53 -2.19
CA VAL A 101 22.27 6.18 -2.76
C VAL A 101 23.04 6.23 -4.08
N ARG A 102 22.69 7.15 -5.00
CA ARG A 102 23.41 7.32 -6.27
C ARG A 102 24.86 7.70 -6.07
N ALA A 103 25.14 8.63 -5.14
CA ALA A 103 26.50 9.05 -4.84
C ALA A 103 27.35 7.89 -4.29
N ALA A 104 26.82 7.14 -3.33
CA ALA A 104 27.46 5.97 -2.77
C ALA A 104 27.73 4.85 -3.79
N ALA A 105 26.72 4.58 -4.64
CA ALA A 105 26.83 3.59 -5.71
C ALA A 105 27.90 3.99 -6.76
N SER A 106 27.97 5.29 -7.08
CA SER A 106 29.00 5.83 -7.99
C SER A 106 30.41 5.71 -7.36
N THR A 107 30.56 6.01 -6.07
CA THR A 107 31.83 5.82 -5.34
C THR A 107 32.29 4.36 -5.37
N CYS A 108 31.34 3.42 -5.28
CA CYS A 108 31.63 1.98 -5.40
C CYS A 108 31.75 1.49 -6.85
N ARG A 109 31.61 2.37 -7.84
CA ARG A 109 31.65 2.06 -9.27
C ARG A 109 30.64 0.98 -9.70
N TYR A 110 29.50 0.91 -9.03
CA TYR A 110 28.44 -0.05 -9.40
C TYR A 110 27.83 0.32 -10.75
N GLN A 111 27.66 -0.70 -11.59
CA GLN A 111 27.06 -0.53 -12.92
C GLN A 111 25.55 -0.76 -12.86
N PRO A 112 24.74 0.08 -13.53
CA PRO A 112 23.33 -0.18 -13.67
C PRO A 112 23.11 -1.44 -14.50
N TYR A 113 22.05 -2.17 -14.17
CA TYR A 113 21.66 -3.34 -14.94
C TYR A 113 21.03 -2.92 -16.27
N ASN A 114 21.48 -3.56 -17.35
CA ASN A 114 20.90 -3.41 -18.69
C ASN A 114 20.03 -4.63 -18.95
N GLU A 115 18.71 -4.43 -19.03
CA GLU A 115 17.75 -5.53 -19.20
C GLU A 115 17.87 -6.20 -20.58
N ASP A 116 18.23 -5.45 -21.65
CA ASP A 116 18.37 -5.98 -23.00
C ASP A 116 19.60 -6.89 -23.10
N LYS A 117 20.71 -6.49 -22.47
CA LYS A 117 21.97 -7.22 -22.49
C LYS A 117 22.08 -8.26 -21.36
N GLY A 118 21.28 -8.16 -20.31
CA GLY A 118 21.37 -9.01 -19.13
C GLY A 118 22.64 -8.79 -18.31
N THR A 119 23.25 -7.60 -18.36
CA THR A 119 24.52 -7.28 -17.71
C THR A 119 24.41 -6.10 -16.77
N GLY A 120 25.28 -6.05 -15.76
CA GLY A 120 25.27 -5.03 -14.73
C GLY A 120 24.85 -5.57 -13.38
N LEU A 121 24.75 -4.69 -12.38
CA LEU A 121 24.49 -5.07 -10.99
C LEU A 121 23.18 -4.46 -10.46
N LEU A 122 23.04 -3.12 -10.55
CA LEU A 122 21.96 -2.38 -9.92
C LEU A 122 20.73 -2.33 -10.80
N ARG A 123 19.62 -2.92 -10.33
CA ARG A 123 18.32 -2.85 -11.02
C ARG A 123 17.49 -1.69 -10.50
N HIS A 124 17.11 -1.76 -9.24
CA HIS A 124 16.21 -0.79 -8.62
C HIS A 124 16.69 -0.41 -7.21
N CYS A 125 16.19 0.71 -6.73
CA CYS A 125 16.24 1.06 -5.32
C CYS A 125 14.80 1.28 -4.84
N LEU A 126 14.37 0.53 -3.83
CA LEU A 126 13.13 0.81 -3.11
C LEU A 126 13.51 1.57 -1.84
N LEU A 127 12.90 2.72 -1.67
CA LEU A 127 12.98 3.54 -0.48
C LEU A 127 11.63 3.54 0.23
N ARG A 128 11.67 3.50 1.55
CA ARG A 128 10.47 3.62 2.38
C ARG A 128 10.76 4.47 3.60
N ARG A 129 9.84 5.37 3.92
CA ARG A 129 9.91 6.19 5.13
C ARG A 129 8.74 5.87 6.05
N GLY A 130 9.02 5.70 7.34
CA GLY A 130 8.02 5.80 8.40
C GLY A 130 7.75 7.28 8.64
N VAL A 131 6.53 7.72 8.35
CA VAL A 131 6.20 9.16 8.37
C VAL A 131 6.27 9.72 9.78
N VAL A 132 5.70 9.00 10.75
CA VAL A 132 5.72 9.41 12.17
C VAL A 132 7.07 9.15 12.80
N SER A 133 7.71 8.01 12.52
CA SER A 133 8.99 7.65 13.13
C SER A 133 10.19 8.38 12.52
N GLY A 134 10.08 8.89 11.30
CA GLY A 134 11.18 9.45 10.53
C GLY A 134 12.19 8.41 10.04
N GLN A 135 12.02 7.12 10.34
CA GLN A 135 12.92 6.05 9.92
C GLN A 135 12.91 5.84 8.41
N VAL A 136 14.07 5.57 7.81
CA VAL A 136 14.18 5.31 6.37
C VAL A 136 14.84 3.96 6.11
N MET A 137 14.21 3.18 5.24
CA MET A 137 14.73 1.93 4.70
C MET A 137 15.21 2.15 3.27
N VAL A 138 16.40 1.64 2.97
CA VAL A 138 16.98 1.54 1.64
C VAL A 138 17.04 0.07 1.24
N VAL A 139 16.36 -0.32 0.17
CA VAL A 139 16.44 -1.66 -0.41
C VAL A 139 17.10 -1.57 -1.77
N LEU A 140 18.32 -2.10 -1.88
CA LEU A 140 19.07 -2.13 -3.11
C LEU A 140 18.76 -3.43 -3.85
N VAL A 141 18.10 -3.35 -5.00
CA VAL A 141 17.76 -4.52 -5.81
C VAL A 141 18.88 -4.78 -6.81
N THR A 142 19.46 -5.97 -6.72
CA THR A 142 20.61 -6.37 -7.52
C THR A 142 20.31 -7.57 -8.43
N ALA A 143 20.92 -7.60 -9.60
CA ALA A 143 20.85 -8.74 -10.54
C ALA A 143 21.81 -9.87 -10.16
N GLN A 144 22.65 -9.68 -9.15
CA GLN A 144 23.63 -10.64 -8.65
C GLN A 144 23.44 -10.88 -7.16
N PRO A 145 23.68 -12.10 -6.67
CA PRO A 145 23.44 -12.47 -5.28
C PRO A 145 24.43 -11.82 -4.31
N VAL A 146 25.60 -11.42 -4.80
CA VAL A 146 26.64 -10.76 -4.00
C VAL A 146 26.77 -9.30 -4.41
N LEU A 147 26.65 -8.40 -3.44
CA LEU A 147 26.98 -6.98 -3.60
C LEU A 147 28.47 -6.79 -3.31
N PRO A 148 29.32 -6.54 -4.33
CA PRO A 148 30.75 -6.36 -4.13
C PRO A 148 31.03 -5.18 -3.21
N GLY A 149 31.86 -5.36 -2.18
CA GLY A 149 32.21 -4.28 -1.26
C GLY A 149 31.03 -3.71 -0.48
N ALA A 150 30.04 -4.52 -0.13
CA ALA A 150 28.81 -4.10 0.56
C ALA A 150 29.06 -3.20 1.79
N LYS A 151 30.09 -3.51 2.61
CA LYS A 151 30.50 -2.67 3.75
C LYS A 151 30.96 -1.27 3.33
N ASN A 152 31.67 -1.16 2.20
CA ASN A 152 32.11 0.13 1.66
C ASN A 152 30.94 0.94 1.12
N PHE A 153 29.99 0.27 0.45
CA PHE A 153 28.75 0.92 0.01
C PHE A 153 27.97 1.48 1.18
N VAL A 154 27.72 0.68 2.23
CA VAL A 154 27.00 1.14 3.42
C VAL A 154 27.71 2.34 4.05
N ARG A 155 29.04 2.29 4.23
CA ARG A 155 29.82 3.40 4.78
C ARG A 155 29.67 4.67 3.93
N ALA A 156 29.82 4.55 2.60
CA ALA A 156 29.65 5.66 1.67
C ALA A 156 28.22 6.24 1.70
N LEU A 157 27.20 5.36 1.76
CA LEU A 157 25.80 5.77 1.86
C LEU A 157 25.52 6.55 3.14
N LEU A 158 25.97 6.06 4.29
CA LEU A 158 25.77 6.74 5.58
C LEU A 158 26.48 8.10 5.60
N ALA A 159 27.71 8.20 5.08
CA ALA A 159 28.43 9.46 4.96
C ALA A 159 27.72 10.45 4.01
N GLU A 160 27.16 9.99 2.89
CA GLU A 160 26.43 10.84 1.97
C GLU A 160 25.05 11.26 2.52
N ALA A 161 24.41 10.40 3.31
CA ALA A 161 23.17 10.72 4.02
C ALA A 161 23.40 11.77 5.12
N GLU A 162 24.46 11.64 5.90
CA GLU A 162 24.86 12.61 6.92
C GLU A 162 25.13 14.01 6.32
N LYS A 163 25.90 14.10 5.23
CA LYS A 163 26.13 15.35 4.49
C LYS A 163 24.85 16.03 4.01
N ARG A 164 23.78 15.28 3.78
CA ARG A 164 22.47 15.77 3.31
C ARG A 164 21.45 15.91 4.43
N HIS A 165 21.85 15.63 5.67
CA HIS A 165 20.99 15.67 6.85
C HIS A 165 19.72 14.80 6.73
N VAL A 166 19.85 13.62 6.12
CA VAL A 166 18.75 12.66 5.98
C VAL A 166 19.05 11.35 6.70
N PRO A 167 18.03 10.70 7.32
CA PRO A 167 18.21 9.45 8.02
C PRO A 167 18.36 8.27 7.06
N VAL A 168 19.17 7.28 7.45
CA VAL A 168 19.16 5.92 6.90
C VAL A 168 19.17 4.95 8.07
N THR A 169 18.04 4.31 8.34
CA THR A 169 17.87 3.45 9.50
C THR A 169 18.28 2.01 9.21
N THR A 170 18.00 1.54 8.01
CA THR A 170 18.37 0.18 7.59
C THR A 170 18.64 0.10 6.10
N VAL A 171 19.54 -0.79 5.72
CA VAL A 171 19.90 -1.07 4.33
C VAL A 171 19.79 -2.56 4.08
N VAL A 172 19.05 -2.93 3.06
CA VAL A 172 18.82 -4.32 2.65
C VAL A 172 19.26 -4.48 1.20
N GLN A 173 19.96 -5.56 0.89
CA GLN A 173 20.12 -6.04 -0.48
C GLN A 173 18.98 -7.02 -0.75
N ASN A 174 18.29 -6.83 -1.88
CA ASN A 174 17.34 -7.80 -2.43
C ASN A 174 17.90 -8.33 -3.74
N TYR A 175 18.04 -9.64 -3.86
CA TYR A 175 18.52 -10.29 -5.08
C TYR A 175 17.34 -10.64 -5.97
N ASN A 176 17.33 -10.09 -7.19
CA ASN A 176 16.35 -10.40 -8.20
C ASN A 176 16.99 -10.67 -9.56
N PRO A 177 17.21 -11.95 -9.92
CA PRO A 177 17.76 -12.34 -11.23
C PRO A 177 16.70 -12.34 -12.35
N ARG A 178 15.42 -12.25 -12.01
CA ARG A 178 14.31 -12.48 -12.95
C ARG A 178 14.19 -11.33 -13.95
N ARG A 179 13.93 -11.65 -15.22
CA ARG A 179 13.60 -10.69 -16.26
C ARG A 179 12.08 -10.46 -16.31
N THR A 180 11.54 -9.88 -15.26
CA THR A 180 10.10 -9.62 -15.11
C THR A 180 9.89 -8.20 -14.57
N SER A 181 8.65 -7.70 -14.63
CA SER A 181 8.25 -6.43 -14.02
C SER A 181 8.21 -6.45 -12.49
N VAL A 182 8.37 -7.63 -11.87
CA VAL A 182 8.41 -7.75 -10.39
C VAL A 182 9.74 -7.19 -9.90
N VAL A 183 9.67 -6.17 -9.06
CA VAL A 183 10.85 -5.42 -8.59
C VAL A 183 11.66 -6.23 -7.57
N LEU A 184 11.01 -6.83 -6.57
CA LEU A 184 11.68 -7.56 -5.50
C LEU A 184 11.80 -9.05 -5.83
N GLY A 185 13.01 -9.58 -5.70
CA GLY A 185 13.29 -11.00 -5.73
C GLY A 185 12.94 -11.67 -4.39
N GLU A 186 13.22 -12.96 -4.22
CA GLU A 186 12.85 -13.73 -3.02
C GLU A 186 13.89 -13.64 -1.91
N GLU A 187 15.16 -13.45 -2.27
CA GLU A 187 16.27 -13.45 -1.34
C GLU A 187 16.63 -12.04 -0.88
N GLU A 188 16.80 -11.90 0.43
CA GLU A 188 17.16 -10.63 1.06
C GLU A 188 18.32 -10.81 2.03
N LYS A 189 19.18 -9.80 2.08
CA LYS A 189 20.30 -9.73 3.01
C LYS A 189 20.36 -8.36 3.68
N VAL A 190 20.25 -8.33 4.98
CA VAL A 190 20.44 -7.09 5.76
C VAL A 190 21.91 -6.70 5.73
N LEU A 191 22.19 -5.50 5.23
CA LEU A 191 23.54 -4.93 5.16
C LEU A 191 23.84 -3.99 6.33
N TYR A 192 22.79 -3.32 6.84
CA TYR A 192 22.86 -2.38 7.96
C TYR A 192 21.50 -2.29 8.66
N GLY A 193 21.52 -2.06 9.98
CA GLY A 193 20.30 -1.93 10.78
C GLY A 193 19.59 -3.26 11.02
N LYS A 194 18.27 -3.19 11.20
CA LYS A 194 17.41 -4.35 11.59
C LYS A 194 16.74 -5.06 10.42
N GLY A 195 16.82 -4.52 9.19
CA GLY A 195 16.10 -5.05 8.02
C GLY A 195 14.62 -4.63 7.94
N PHE A 196 14.15 -3.82 8.87
CA PHE A 196 12.81 -3.23 8.88
C PHE A 196 12.86 -1.83 9.49
N ILE A 197 11.80 -1.06 9.27
CA ILE A 197 11.55 0.21 9.95
C ILE A 197 10.24 0.13 10.72
N LEU A 198 10.07 1.02 11.68
CA LEU A 198 8.80 1.19 12.38
C LEU A 198 8.07 2.42 11.84
N ASP A 199 6.75 2.36 11.83
CA ASP A 199 5.91 3.53 11.65
C ASP A 199 4.64 3.42 12.49
N THR A 200 4.01 4.54 12.78
CA THR A 200 2.74 4.58 13.53
C THR A 200 1.62 5.01 12.60
N LEU A 201 0.50 4.29 12.62
CA LEU A 201 -0.70 4.56 11.84
C LEU A 201 -1.93 4.29 12.70
N CYS A 202 -2.86 5.23 12.78
CA CYS A 202 -4.06 5.12 13.62
C CYS A 202 -3.75 4.71 15.07
N GLY A 203 -2.69 5.26 15.65
CA GLY A 203 -2.26 4.98 17.02
C GLY A 203 -1.67 3.58 17.27
N LYS A 204 -1.35 2.82 16.21
CA LYS A 204 -0.67 1.53 16.27
C LYS A 204 0.68 1.60 15.57
N THR A 205 1.69 0.95 16.16
CA THR A 205 3.04 0.88 15.57
C THR A 205 3.19 -0.40 14.76
N TYR A 206 3.69 -0.26 13.53
CA TYR A 206 3.89 -1.36 12.57
C TYR A 206 5.36 -1.50 12.22
N ALA A 207 5.86 -2.73 12.24
CA ALA A 207 7.13 -3.09 11.63
C ALA A 207 6.90 -3.30 10.13
N LEU A 208 7.66 -2.57 9.32
CA LEU A 208 7.56 -2.58 7.87
C LEU A 208 8.81 -3.21 7.29
N SER A 209 8.69 -4.40 6.72
CA SER A 209 9.75 -5.08 5.96
C SER A 209 9.80 -4.58 4.50
N PRO A 210 10.83 -4.93 3.70
CA PRO A 210 10.87 -4.57 2.29
C PRO A 210 9.63 -4.97 1.50
N ARG A 211 9.03 -6.11 1.85
CA ARG A 211 7.89 -6.71 1.13
C ARG A 211 6.53 -6.36 1.71
N SER A 212 6.46 -5.79 2.91
CA SER A 212 5.18 -5.43 3.53
C SER A 212 4.40 -4.49 2.62
N PHE A 213 3.13 -4.80 2.36
CA PHE A 213 2.21 -3.81 1.83
C PHE A 213 1.87 -2.81 2.94
N TYR A 214 2.00 -1.55 2.64
CA TYR A 214 1.64 -0.43 3.51
C TYR A 214 1.26 0.74 2.63
N GLN A 215 0.20 1.43 2.96
CA GLN A 215 -0.33 2.52 2.13
C GLN A 215 0.68 3.66 1.98
N ILE A 216 0.73 4.24 0.78
CA ILE A 216 1.78 5.20 0.41
C ILE A 216 1.50 6.65 0.80
N ASN A 217 0.29 6.94 1.24
CA ASN A 217 -0.15 8.26 1.72
C ASN A 217 -0.63 8.09 3.16
N HIS A 218 0.23 8.39 4.10
CA HIS A 218 -0.01 8.18 5.53
C HIS A 218 -1.28 8.90 6.02
N ASP A 219 -1.37 10.21 5.81
CA ASP A 219 -2.44 11.04 6.35
C ASP A 219 -3.82 10.63 5.80
N GLN A 220 -3.89 10.40 4.50
CA GLN A 220 -5.13 9.91 3.88
C GLN A 220 -5.46 8.46 4.25
N THR A 221 -4.48 7.66 4.64
CA THR A 221 -4.72 6.32 5.17
C THR A 221 -5.34 6.37 6.56
N GLU A 222 -4.92 7.31 7.41
CA GLU A 222 -5.58 7.52 8.70
C GLU A 222 -7.05 7.93 8.53
N VAL A 223 -7.34 8.81 7.57
CA VAL A 223 -8.72 9.17 7.20
C VAL A 223 -9.49 7.93 6.70
N LEU A 224 -8.91 7.15 5.78
CA LEU A 224 -9.54 5.96 5.18
C LEU A 224 -9.88 4.92 6.25
N TYR A 225 -8.90 4.57 7.09
CA TYR A 225 -9.09 3.54 8.12
C TYR A 225 -9.94 4.04 9.28
N GLY A 226 -9.85 5.33 9.62
CA GLY A 226 -10.77 5.98 10.57
C GLY A 226 -12.23 5.81 10.14
N LEU A 227 -12.53 6.18 8.87
CA LEU A 227 -13.87 5.99 8.28
C LEU A 227 -14.31 4.53 8.28
N ALA A 228 -13.42 3.60 7.93
CA ALA A 228 -13.75 2.18 7.91
C ALA A 228 -14.08 1.65 9.32
N VAL A 229 -13.30 2.01 10.34
CA VAL A 229 -13.55 1.59 11.73
C VAL A 229 -14.80 2.24 12.31
N GLU A 230 -15.08 3.50 11.98
CA GLU A 230 -16.33 4.18 12.38
C GLU A 230 -17.55 3.51 11.72
N ALA A 231 -17.45 3.19 10.42
CA ALA A 231 -18.51 2.50 9.68
C ALA A 231 -18.83 1.12 10.26
N ALA A 232 -17.87 0.47 10.90
CA ALA A 232 -18.06 -0.83 11.55
C ALA A 232 -18.96 -0.75 12.80
N ARG A 233 -19.09 0.42 13.46
CA ARG A 233 -19.92 0.67 14.66
C ARG A 233 -19.68 -0.37 15.76
N LEU A 234 -18.42 -0.61 16.08
CA LEU A 234 -18.01 -1.61 17.07
C LEU A 234 -18.30 -1.14 18.50
N THR A 235 -18.78 -2.04 19.34
CA THR A 235 -19.17 -1.80 20.74
C THR A 235 -18.34 -2.59 21.76
N GLY A 236 -17.35 -3.33 21.31
CA GLY A 236 -16.54 -4.24 22.12
C GLY A 236 -17.08 -5.66 22.21
N LYS A 237 -18.21 -5.97 21.58
CA LYS A 237 -18.88 -7.28 21.62
C LYS A 237 -18.74 -8.07 20.31
N GLU A 238 -18.33 -7.42 19.25
CA GLU A 238 -18.34 -7.98 17.90
C GLU A 238 -17.10 -8.84 17.64
N VAL A 239 -17.33 -9.95 16.93
CA VAL A 239 -16.30 -10.71 16.22
C VAL A 239 -16.15 -10.10 14.84
N VAL A 240 -14.94 -9.63 14.54
CA VAL A 240 -14.59 -8.96 13.29
C VAL A 240 -13.74 -9.88 12.43
N LEU A 241 -14.11 -10.05 11.17
CA LEU A 241 -13.27 -10.65 10.14
C LEU A 241 -12.64 -9.53 9.30
N ASP A 242 -11.31 -9.48 9.24
CA ASP A 242 -10.51 -8.63 8.36
C ASP A 242 -10.01 -9.51 7.21
N ALA A 243 -10.78 -9.54 6.14
CA ALA A 243 -10.43 -10.29 4.94
C ALA A 243 -9.48 -9.48 4.07
N TYR A 244 -8.41 -10.11 3.58
CA TYR A 244 -7.29 -9.47 2.87
C TYR A 244 -6.47 -8.56 3.79
N CYS A 245 -6.20 -9.01 5.03
CA CYS A 245 -5.73 -8.14 6.12
C CYS A 245 -4.30 -7.59 5.95
N GLY A 246 -3.50 -8.10 5.00
CA GLY A 246 -2.10 -7.69 4.84
C GLY A 246 -1.31 -7.87 6.14
N ILE A 247 -0.62 -6.82 6.58
CA ILE A 247 0.10 -6.78 7.86
C ILE A 247 -0.80 -6.46 9.06
N GLY A 248 -2.12 -6.56 8.88
CA GLY A 248 -3.12 -6.39 9.93
C GLY A 248 -3.56 -4.95 10.20
N THR A 249 -3.37 -4.02 9.29
CA THR A 249 -3.55 -2.59 9.57
C THR A 249 -4.98 -2.22 9.96
N ILE A 250 -6.01 -2.66 9.23
CA ILE A 250 -7.42 -2.35 9.53
C ILE A 250 -7.86 -3.08 10.79
N GLY A 251 -7.61 -4.40 10.86
CA GLY A 251 -8.02 -5.23 11.99
C GLY A 251 -7.39 -4.80 13.31
N LEU A 252 -6.08 -4.47 13.32
CA LEU A 252 -5.40 -3.98 14.52
C LEU A 252 -5.89 -2.60 14.95
N THR A 253 -6.21 -1.71 14.00
CA THR A 253 -6.83 -0.41 14.30
C THR A 253 -8.20 -0.62 14.97
N ALA A 254 -9.00 -1.58 14.48
CA ALA A 254 -10.31 -1.91 15.04
C ALA A 254 -10.26 -2.67 16.38
N SER A 255 -9.13 -3.31 16.70
CA SER A 255 -9.01 -4.29 17.80
C SER A 255 -9.40 -3.76 19.18
N GLY A 256 -9.16 -2.48 19.47
CA GLY A 256 -9.51 -1.86 20.73
C GLY A 256 -11.03 -1.68 20.95
N ARG A 257 -11.83 -1.84 19.88
CA ARG A 257 -13.30 -1.71 19.89
C ARG A 257 -14.01 -3.03 19.54
N ALA A 258 -13.28 -4.12 19.36
CA ALA A 258 -13.82 -5.43 19.01
C ALA A 258 -13.61 -6.45 20.13
N LYS A 259 -14.51 -7.41 20.27
CA LYS A 259 -14.30 -8.59 21.12
C LYS A 259 -13.16 -9.44 20.61
N GLN A 260 -13.11 -9.68 19.32
CA GLN A 260 -12.11 -10.47 18.64
C GLN A 260 -11.94 -10.00 17.21
N VAL A 261 -10.71 -10.04 16.72
CA VAL A 261 -10.36 -9.82 15.30
C VAL A 261 -9.77 -11.10 14.73
N VAL A 262 -10.25 -11.49 13.57
CA VAL A 262 -9.72 -12.59 12.77
C VAL A 262 -9.24 -11.99 11.45
N GLY A 263 -7.93 -12.05 11.19
CA GLY A 263 -7.34 -11.60 9.93
C GLY A 263 -7.02 -12.76 9.02
N VAL A 264 -7.29 -12.63 7.72
CA VAL A 264 -6.97 -13.63 6.70
C VAL A 264 -6.18 -12.96 5.58
N GLU A 265 -5.05 -13.55 5.23
CA GLU A 265 -4.14 -13.04 4.19
C GLU A 265 -3.44 -14.20 3.49
N LEU A 266 -3.30 -14.11 2.17
CA LEU A 266 -2.66 -15.14 1.37
C LEU A 266 -1.14 -15.18 1.59
N ASN A 267 -0.52 -14.01 1.74
CA ASN A 267 0.93 -13.87 1.88
C ASN A 267 1.39 -14.24 3.30
N ARG A 268 2.09 -15.36 3.42
CA ARG A 268 2.62 -15.85 4.71
C ARG A 268 3.55 -14.87 5.42
N ASP A 269 4.33 -14.08 4.68
CA ASP A 269 5.22 -13.08 5.27
C ASP A 269 4.41 -11.92 5.86
N ALA A 270 3.35 -11.48 5.18
CA ALA A 270 2.44 -10.46 5.71
C ALA A 270 1.71 -10.95 6.97
N VAL A 271 1.29 -12.21 7.01
CA VAL A 271 0.70 -12.82 8.22
C VAL A 271 1.69 -12.85 9.39
N ARG A 272 2.94 -13.23 9.13
CA ARG A 272 3.99 -13.18 10.14
C ARG A 272 4.20 -11.76 10.68
N ASP A 273 4.23 -10.77 9.79
CA ASP A 273 4.32 -9.36 10.16
C ASP A 273 3.08 -8.91 10.96
N ALA A 274 1.86 -9.33 10.58
CA ALA A 274 0.63 -9.03 11.31
C ALA A 274 0.66 -9.58 12.75
N ILE A 275 1.11 -10.82 12.93
CA ILE A 275 1.29 -11.43 14.26
C ILE A 275 2.33 -10.65 15.08
N GLY A 276 3.44 -10.27 14.46
CA GLY A 276 4.48 -9.44 15.07
C GLY A 276 3.94 -8.07 15.48
N ASN A 277 3.18 -7.42 14.62
CA ASN A 277 2.54 -6.13 14.87
C ASN A 277 1.50 -6.22 15.99
N ALA A 278 0.70 -7.27 16.06
CA ALA A 278 -0.22 -7.50 17.17
C ALA A 278 0.52 -7.60 18.52
N LYS A 279 1.61 -8.36 18.57
CA LYS A 279 2.46 -8.47 19.77
C LYS A 279 3.09 -7.14 20.15
N HIS A 280 3.64 -6.42 19.18
CA HIS A 280 4.26 -5.10 19.40
C HIS A 280 3.28 -4.09 20.01
N ASN A 281 2.02 -4.15 19.60
CA ASN A 281 0.95 -3.28 20.09
C ASN A 281 0.19 -3.85 21.30
N ASN A 282 0.64 -4.95 21.91
CA ASN A 282 -0.04 -5.64 23.03
C ASN A 282 -1.50 -6.03 22.71
N VAL A 283 -1.83 -6.28 21.43
CA VAL A 283 -3.17 -6.72 21.01
C VAL A 283 -3.27 -8.24 21.23
N LYS A 284 -4.14 -8.64 22.17
CA LYS A 284 -4.32 -10.05 22.57
C LYS A 284 -5.55 -10.71 21.96
N ASN A 285 -6.46 -9.93 21.40
CA ASN A 285 -7.73 -10.38 20.85
C ASN A 285 -7.71 -10.49 19.31
N ALA A 286 -6.54 -10.46 18.67
CA ALA A 286 -6.39 -10.66 17.23
C ALA A 286 -5.71 -11.99 16.91
N ARG A 287 -6.19 -12.70 15.88
CA ARG A 287 -5.60 -13.92 15.32
C ARG A 287 -5.50 -13.79 13.81
N PHE A 288 -4.41 -14.29 13.21
CA PHE A 288 -4.15 -14.16 11.78
C PHE A 288 -3.91 -15.54 11.16
N PHE A 289 -4.45 -15.75 9.95
CA PHE A 289 -4.37 -17.00 9.20
C PHE A 289 -3.78 -16.76 7.81
N ALA A 290 -2.81 -17.58 7.43
CA ALA A 290 -2.23 -17.58 6.08
C ALA A 290 -3.06 -18.50 5.18
N ALA A 291 -4.01 -17.92 4.44
CA ALA A 291 -4.93 -18.64 3.58
C ALA A 291 -5.48 -17.74 2.47
N ASP A 292 -5.96 -18.35 1.39
CA ASP A 292 -6.82 -17.65 0.44
C ASP A 292 -8.13 -17.21 1.12
N ALA A 293 -8.47 -15.94 1.00
CA ALA A 293 -9.63 -15.37 1.69
C ALA A 293 -10.94 -16.02 1.26
N THR A 294 -11.08 -16.37 -0.02
CA THR A 294 -12.28 -17.06 -0.55
C THR A 294 -12.42 -18.47 0.00
N GLN A 295 -11.32 -19.23 0.01
CA GLN A 295 -11.32 -20.57 0.56
C GLN A 295 -11.61 -20.55 2.06
N TRP A 296 -10.90 -19.71 2.80
CA TRP A 296 -11.03 -19.62 4.25
C TRP A 296 -12.46 -19.27 4.68
N ILE A 297 -13.07 -18.23 4.09
CA ILE A 297 -14.44 -17.82 4.46
C ILE A 297 -15.46 -18.88 4.07
N THR A 298 -15.23 -19.60 2.97
CA THR A 298 -16.12 -20.69 2.52
C THR A 298 -16.13 -21.84 3.53
N GLU A 299 -14.96 -22.26 3.98
CA GLU A 299 -14.80 -23.32 4.99
C GLU A 299 -15.36 -22.88 6.34
N ALA A 300 -15.04 -21.64 6.78
CA ALA A 300 -15.54 -21.08 8.03
C ALA A 300 -17.07 -20.98 8.05
N ALA A 301 -17.69 -20.50 6.96
CA ALA A 301 -19.14 -20.42 6.84
C ALA A 301 -19.80 -21.81 6.81
N ALA A 302 -19.18 -22.80 6.14
CA ALA A 302 -19.66 -24.19 6.15
C ALA A 302 -19.56 -24.83 7.54
N ALA A 303 -18.53 -24.50 8.32
CA ALA A 303 -18.36 -24.94 9.71
C ALA A 303 -19.28 -24.18 10.71
N GLY A 304 -20.16 -23.31 10.24
CA GLY A 304 -21.09 -22.54 11.08
C GLY A 304 -20.44 -21.39 11.86
N GLN A 305 -19.21 -21.03 11.54
CA GLN A 305 -18.56 -19.87 12.15
C GLN A 305 -19.28 -18.57 11.77
N ARG A 306 -19.25 -17.58 12.67
CA ARG A 306 -19.93 -16.28 12.49
C ARG A 306 -18.95 -15.14 12.70
N ALA A 307 -19.14 -14.07 11.92
CA ALA A 307 -18.58 -12.76 12.19
C ALA A 307 -19.73 -11.75 12.27
N ASP A 308 -19.64 -10.79 13.20
CA ASP A 308 -20.64 -9.72 13.30
C ASP A 308 -20.36 -8.63 12.26
N VAL A 309 -19.10 -8.37 11.99
CA VAL A 309 -18.62 -7.37 11.02
C VAL A 309 -17.54 -8.00 10.14
N ILE A 310 -17.58 -7.71 8.85
CA ILE A 310 -16.51 -8.07 7.91
C ILE A 310 -15.95 -6.79 7.29
N PHE A 311 -14.64 -6.58 7.47
CA PHE A 311 -13.87 -5.69 6.61
C PHE A 311 -13.42 -6.46 5.38
N MET A 312 -13.60 -5.88 4.20
CA MET A 312 -13.04 -6.39 2.96
C MET A 312 -12.29 -5.25 2.25
N ASP A 313 -11.01 -5.50 2.00
CA ASP A 313 -10.11 -4.63 1.23
C ASP A 313 -9.44 -5.46 0.11
N PRO A 314 -10.25 -5.93 -0.88
CA PRO A 314 -9.76 -6.83 -1.91
C PRO A 314 -8.81 -6.13 -2.87
N PRO A 315 -8.02 -6.90 -3.66
CA PRO A 315 -7.20 -6.35 -4.75
C PRO A 315 -8.06 -5.65 -5.82
N ARG A 316 -7.41 -5.02 -6.79
CA ARG A 316 -8.06 -4.22 -7.85
C ARG A 316 -9.14 -4.98 -8.64
N GLU A 317 -9.03 -6.29 -8.72
CA GLU A 317 -9.99 -7.18 -9.37
C GLU A 317 -11.31 -7.33 -8.60
N GLY A 318 -11.35 -6.81 -7.36
CA GLY A 318 -12.48 -6.98 -6.46
C GLY A 318 -12.54 -8.37 -5.83
N SER A 319 -13.68 -8.71 -5.23
CA SER A 319 -13.91 -10.02 -4.63
C SER A 319 -14.46 -11.03 -5.62
N THR A 320 -14.34 -12.32 -5.29
CA THR A 320 -14.94 -13.40 -6.08
C THR A 320 -16.43 -13.57 -5.75
N PRO A 321 -17.27 -14.04 -6.70
CA PRO A 321 -18.66 -14.38 -6.39
C PRO A 321 -18.80 -15.39 -5.26
N GLN A 322 -17.87 -16.36 -5.17
CA GLN A 322 -17.83 -17.36 -4.10
C GLN A 322 -17.54 -16.75 -2.73
N PHE A 323 -16.62 -15.76 -2.67
CA PHE A 323 -16.37 -15.00 -1.43
C PHE A 323 -17.66 -14.30 -0.97
N ILE A 324 -18.35 -13.60 -1.86
CA ILE A 324 -19.60 -12.88 -1.57
C ILE A 324 -20.71 -13.82 -1.13
N GLU A 325 -20.85 -15.00 -1.77
CA GLU A 325 -21.78 -16.04 -1.34
C GLU A 325 -21.49 -16.49 0.10
N SER A 326 -20.20 -16.67 0.42
CA SER A 326 -19.77 -17.09 1.74
C SER A 326 -19.98 -16.01 2.80
N VAL A 327 -19.80 -14.71 2.44
CA VAL A 327 -20.20 -13.57 3.28
C VAL A 327 -21.70 -13.65 3.59
N ALA A 328 -22.53 -13.91 2.60
CA ALA A 328 -23.98 -14.03 2.81
C ALA A 328 -24.37 -15.20 3.70
N ARG A 329 -23.67 -16.35 3.62
CA ARG A 329 -23.85 -17.52 4.51
C ARG A 329 -23.38 -17.25 5.93
N MET A 330 -22.22 -16.60 6.10
CA MET A 330 -21.70 -16.18 7.41
C MET A 330 -22.61 -15.16 8.08
N ALA A 331 -23.34 -14.38 7.27
CA ALA A 331 -24.42 -13.49 7.66
C ALA A 331 -24.00 -12.38 8.64
N PRO A 332 -22.92 -11.64 8.40
CA PRO A 332 -22.56 -10.51 9.26
C PRO A 332 -23.65 -9.47 9.28
N LYS A 333 -23.78 -8.79 10.42
CA LYS A 333 -24.70 -7.64 10.55
C LYS A 333 -24.26 -6.49 9.65
N ARG A 334 -22.93 -6.36 9.43
CA ARG A 334 -22.34 -5.28 8.65
C ARG A 334 -21.15 -5.75 7.83
N VAL A 335 -21.05 -5.22 6.61
CA VAL A 335 -19.88 -5.33 5.76
C VAL A 335 -19.34 -3.92 5.52
N VAL A 336 -18.06 -3.71 5.81
CA VAL A 336 -17.33 -2.48 5.47
C VAL A 336 -16.41 -2.82 4.31
N TYR A 337 -16.68 -2.22 3.17
CA TYR A 337 -15.92 -2.45 1.94
C TYR A 337 -15.01 -1.26 1.66
N VAL A 338 -13.70 -1.46 1.76
CA VAL A 338 -12.67 -0.52 1.31
C VAL A 338 -12.26 -0.94 -0.10
N SER A 339 -12.20 -0.01 -1.04
CA SER A 339 -11.92 -0.35 -2.44
C SER A 339 -11.08 0.70 -3.14
N CYS A 340 -9.99 0.27 -3.75
CA CYS A 340 -9.17 1.09 -4.65
C CYS A 340 -9.69 1.13 -6.09
N ASN A 341 -10.77 0.39 -6.40
CA ASN A 341 -11.40 0.34 -7.72
C ASN A 341 -12.93 0.38 -7.62
N PRO A 342 -13.55 1.56 -7.77
CA PRO A 342 -15.00 1.71 -7.69
C PRO A 342 -15.79 0.90 -8.74
N GLU A 343 -15.20 0.53 -9.87
CA GLU A 343 -15.86 -0.29 -10.91
C GLU A 343 -16.09 -1.72 -10.42
N THR A 344 -15.03 -2.35 -9.87
CA THR A 344 -15.16 -3.70 -9.30
C THR A 344 -15.99 -3.69 -8.03
N MET A 345 -15.92 -2.62 -7.22
CA MET A 345 -16.83 -2.42 -6.11
C MET A 345 -18.31 -2.40 -6.56
N ALA A 346 -18.65 -1.67 -7.63
CA ALA A 346 -20.01 -1.61 -8.15
C ALA A 346 -20.53 -2.99 -8.61
N ARG A 347 -19.66 -3.83 -9.20
CA ARG A 347 -19.96 -5.22 -9.55
C ARG A 347 -20.27 -6.05 -8.29
N ASP A 348 -19.42 -5.95 -7.29
CA ASP A 348 -19.55 -6.74 -6.07
C ASP A 348 -20.75 -6.29 -5.23
N LEU A 349 -21.09 -4.99 -5.25
CA LEU A 349 -22.30 -4.44 -4.64
C LEU A 349 -23.57 -5.05 -5.25
N ALA A 350 -23.61 -5.28 -6.57
CA ALA A 350 -24.74 -5.96 -7.21
C ALA A 350 -24.97 -7.36 -6.62
N LEU A 351 -23.88 -8.11 -6.37
CA LEU A 351 -23.97 -9.43 -5.77
C LEU A 351 -24.39 -9.37 -4.30
N LEU A 352 -23.78 -8.46 -3.51
CA LEU A 352 -24.13 -8.29 -2.09
C LEU A 352 -25.61 -7.87 -1.91
N THR A 353 -26.11 -6.96 -2.74
CA THR A 353 -27.51 -6.52 -2.66
C THR A 353 -28.47 -7.65 -3.04
N ALA A 354 -28.15 -8.46 -4.05
CA ALA A 354 -28.91 -9.65 -4.39
C ALA A 354 -28.96 -10.69 -3.25
N LYS A 355 -27.97 -10.65 -2.33
CA LYS A 355 -27.92 -11.53 -1.14
C LYS A 355 -28.54 -10.90 0.10
N GLY A 356 -29.24 -9.79 -0.02
CA GLY A 356 -30.00 -9.16 1.05
C GLY A 356 -29.21 -8.16 1.90
N TYR A 357 -28.11 -7.61 1.36
CA TYR A 357 -27.43 -6.46 1.94
C TYR A 357 -27.89 -5.16 1.30
N ARG A 358 -28.05 -4.13 2.10
CA ARG A 358 -28.36 -2.77 1.66
C ARG A 358 -27.20 -1.85 1.98
N ALA A 359 -26.76 -1.08 1.00
CA ALA A 359 -25.75 -0.06 1.25
C ALA A 359 -26.35 1.11 2.05
N GLU A 360 -25.65 1.51 3.11
CA GLU A 360 -25.98 2.68 3.91
C GLU A 360 -25.37 3.95 3.31
N GLY A 361 -24.21 3.84 2.68
CA GLY A 361 -23.53 4.95 2.01
C GLY A 361 -22.10 4.64 1.60
N PHE A 362 -21.53 5.57 0.87
CA PHE A 362 -20.17 5.52 0.34
C PHE A 362 -19.45 6.82 0.63
N THR A 363 -18.19 6.73 1.08
CA THR A 363 -17.33 7.90 1.28
C THR A 363 -16.08 7.74 0.44
N PRO A 364 -15.90 8.53 -0.63
CA PRO A 364 -14.67 8.57 -1.40
C PRO A 364 -13.54 9.24 -0.59
N VAL A 365 -12.32 8.76 -0.76
CA VAL A 365 -11.10 9.29 -0.13
C VAL A 365 -10.02 9.46 -1.19
N ASP A 366 -9.47 10.66 -1.32
CA ASP A 366 -8.39 10.92 -2.26
C ASP A 366 -7.02 10.49 -1.70
N LEU A 367 -6.78 9.18 -1.71
CA LEU A 367 -5.51 8.60 -1.28
C LEU A 367 -4.37 8.91 -2.27
N PHE A 368 -4.70 9.22 -3.53
CA PHE A 368 -3.75 9.40 -4.63
C PHE A 368 -3.94 10.74 -5.34
N PRO A 369 -3.72 11.89 -4.67
CA PRO A 369 -3.76 13.20 -5.33
C PRO A 369 -2.95 13.24 -6.62
N GLN A 370 -3.35 14.09 -7.58
CA GLN A 370 -2.76 14.24 -8.91
C GLN A 370 -2.94 13.04 -9.86
N THR A 371 -3.66 11.99 -9.43
CA THR A 371 -3.99 10.82 -10.26
C THR A 371 -5.49 10.64 -10.38
N ALA A 372 -5.96 9.77 -11.29
CA ALA A 372 -7.38 9.47 -11.44
C ALA A 372 -7.93 8.46 -10.41
N HIS A 373 -7.04 7.88 -9.58
CA HIS A 373 -7.43 6.86 -8.60
C HIS A 373 -8.10 7.49 -7.38
N CYS A 374 -9.05 6.75 -6.82
CA CYS A 374 -9.79 7.12 -5.62
C CYS A 374 -10.07 5.87 -4.79
N GLU A 375 -9.92 5.94 -3.48
CA GLU A 375 -10.39 4.93 -2.54
C GLU A 375 -11.84 5.22 -2.16
N VAL A 376 -12.60 4.18 -1.85
CA VAL A 376 -13.99 4.32 -1.39
C VAL A 376 -14.24 3.42 -0.20
N VAL A 377 -14.80 3.98 0.87
CA VAL A 377 -15.35 3.21 1.99
C VAL A 377 -16.85 3.07 1.79
N GLY A 378 -17.32 1.85 1.58
CA GLY A 378 -18.73 1.50 1.51
C GLY A 378 -19.20 0.76 2.75
N THR A 379 -20.37 1.12 3.26
CA THR A 379 -20.99 0.44 4.42
C THR A 379 -22.26 -0.25 3.97
N LEU A 380 -22.36 -1.55 4.24
CA LEU A 380 -23.55 -2.33 3.96
C LEU A 380 -24.07 -3.00 5.24
N THR A 381 -25.37 -3.05 5.38
CA THR A 381 -26.05 -3.75 6.47
C THR A 381 -26.97 -4.84 5.90
N ARG A 382 -27.09 -5.90 6.66
CA ARG A 382 -28.01 -6.98 6.30
C ARG A 382 -29.44 -6.50 6.49
N SER A 383 -30.26 -6.57 5.45
CA SER A 383 -31.70 -6.29 5.54
C SER A 383 -32.34 -7.26 6.52
N GLN A 384 -33.02 -6.76 7.53
CA GLN A 384 -33.87 -7.62 8.35
C GLN A 384 -34.99 -8.13 7.44
N LYS A 385 -35.13 -9.46 7.31
CA LYS A 385 -36.36 -10.01 6.75
C LYS A 385 -37.48 -9.52 7.67
N SER A 386 -38.39 -8.72 7.16
CA SER A 386 -39.64 -8.49 7.85
C SER A 386 -40.22 -9.88 8.15
N LYS A 387 -40.35 -10.20 9.45
CA LYS A 387 -41.15 -11.34 9.87
C LYS A 387 -42.58 -10.98 9.42
N GLY A 388 -42.97 -11.48 8.23
CA GLY A 388 -44.38 -11.56 7.82
C GLY A 388 -45.09 -12.67 8.62
#